data_c082c6af7b3333933ee3a3b9bb24cb0a
#
_entry.id   c082c6af7b3333933ee3a3b9bb24cb0a
#
_cell.length_a   1.000
_cell.length_b   1.000
_cell.length_c   1.000
_cell.angle_alpha   90.00
_cell.angle_beta   90.00
_cell.angle_gamma   90.00
#
_symmetry.space_group_name_H-M   'P 1'
#
loop_
_entity.id
_entity.type
_entity.pdbx_description
1 polymer ?
#
loop_
_entity_poly.entity_id
_entity_poly.type
_entity_poly.pdbx_seq_one_letter_code
_entity_poly.pdbx_strand_id
1 'polypeptide(L)'
;MGGKGVPGIGGGICQVSTTLYNAVLYSNLDVVERTNHMFLSTYFTGGRDATVAWGSLDFKFKNNRNYPIKIVAGVENGGVHVSIYGLKTPDDYQVEIFSNYIGSGTYQTYKKLIKDGQEVSTELISTDTYHGRH
;
A
#
# COMPACT_ATOMS: atom_id res chain seq x y z
N MET A 1 -0.72 -6.27 -14.56
CA MET A 1 0.00 -6.89 -14.15
C MET A 1 -0.02 -8.18 -14.24
N GLY A 2 -0.58 -8.54 -14.49
CA GLY A 2 -0.56 -9.68 -14.87
C GLY A 2 0.07 -10.66 -14.20
N GLY A 3 0.43 -10.50 -13.28
CA GLY A 3 1.02 -11.47 -12.53
C GLY A 3 1.47 -12.67 -13.17
N LYS A 4 1.40 -12.81 -14.40
CA LYS A 4 1.74 -14.01 -14.95
C LYS A 4 3.12 -14.07 -15.22
N GLY A 5 3.85 -13.33 -15.28
CA GLY A 5 5.11 -13.48 -15.84
C GLY A 5 6.21 -13.95 -14.99
N VAL A 6 5.98 -14.25 -13.75
CA VAL A 6 7.12 -14.42 -12.90
C VAL A 6 6.96 -15.56 -11.93
N PRO A 7 6.61 -16.74 -12.42
CA PRO A 7 6.51 -17.88 -11.52
C PRO A 7 7.86 -18.14 -10.86
N GLY A 8 7.80 -18.43 -9.61
CA GLY A 8 9.03 -18.70 -8.87
C GLY A 8 9.69 -17.47 -8.28
N ILE A 9 9.19 -16.29 -8.59
CA ILE A 9 9.75 -15.07 -8.03
C ILE A 9 8.66 -14.39 -7.21
N GLY A 10 8.11 -15.11 -6.26
CA GLY A 10 7.02 -14.61 -5.46
C GLY A 10 7.36 -13.34 -4.69
N GLY A 11 8.60 -13.21 -4.26
CA GLY A 11 9.02 -12.00 -3.58
C GLY A 11 8.92 -10.76 -4.46
N GLY A 12 9.20 -10.88 -5.74
CA GLY A 12 9.06 -9.78 -6.67
C GLY A 12 7.62 -9.37 -6.86
N ILE A 13 6.71 -10.33 -6.92
CA ILE A 13 5.28 -10.04 -7.04
C ILE A 13 4.79 -9.30 -5.81
N CYS A 14 5.17 -9.74 -4.63
CA CYS A 14 4.76 -9.08 -3.40
C CYS A 14 5.38 -7.69 -3.25
N GLN A 15 6.59 -7.49 -3.79
CA GLN A 15 7.20 -6.16 -3.80
C GLN A 15 6.39 -5.21 -4.68
N VAL A 16 5.90 -5.66 -5.81
CA VAL A 16 5.06 -4.85 -6.68
C VAL A 16 3.73 -4.53 -5.98
N SER A 17 3.08 -5.51 -5.37
CA SER A 17 1.81 -5.28 -4.68
C SER A 17 1.98 -4.37 -3.48
N THR A 18 3.09 -4.49 -2.74
CA THR A 18 3.38 -3.61 -1.62
C THR A 18 3.59 -2.18 -2.09
N THR A 19 4.33 -1.98 -3.18
CA THR A 19 4.57 -0.65 -3.72
C THR A 19 3.26 -0.04 -4.22
N LEU A 20 2.42 -0.83 -4.89
CA LEU A 20 1.11 -0.36 -5.33
C LEU A 20 0.21 -0.01 -4.13
N TYR A 21 0.23 -0.82 -3.09
CA TYR A 21 -0.57 -0.54 -1.89
C TYR A 21 -0.20 0.82 -1.30
N ASN A 22 1.09 1.12 -1.19
CA ASN A 22 1.52 2.41 -0.68
C ASN A 22 1.07 3.56 -1.59
N ALA A 23 1.17 3.40 -2.90
CA ALA A 23 0.70 4.42 -3.83
C ALA A 23 -0.81 4.66 -3.69
N VAL A 24 -1.58 3.58 -3.49
CA VAL A 24 -3.02 3.67 -3.27
C VAL A 24 -3.33 4.42 -1.97
N LEU A 25 -2.58 4.13 -0.90
CA LEU A 25 -2.78 4.82 0.37
C LEU A 25 -2.53 6.33 0.25
N TYR A 26 -1.42 6.71 -0.36
CA TYR A 26 -1.08 8.12 -0.50
C TYR A 26 -1.99 8.85 -1.50
N SER A 27 -2.64 8.11 -2.39
CA SER A 27 -3.62 8.67 -3.32
C SER A 27 -5.02 8.77 -2.71
N ASN A 28 -5.18 8.31 -1.48
CA ASN A 28 -6.46 8.29 -0.76
C ASN A 28 -7.55 7.56 -1.54
N LEU A 29 -7.19 6.47 -2.18
CA LEU A 29 -8.13 5.59 -2.84
C LEU A 29 -8.58 4.49 -1.88
N ASP A 30 -9.73 3.88 -2.16
CA ASP A 30 -10.28 2.86 -1.27
C ASP A 30 -9.60 1.52 -1.47
N VAL A 31 -9.11 0.92 -0.40
CA VAL A 31 -8.57 -0.44 -0.42
C VAL A 31 -9.72 -1.39 -0.17
N VAL A 32 -9.91 -2.35 -1.08
CA VAL A 32 -10.99 -3.33 -0.99
C VAL A 32 -10.51 -4.64 -0.38
N GLU A 33 -9.31 -5.08 -0.75
CA GLU A 33 -8.74 -6.33 -0.24
C GLU A 33 -7.23 -6.16 -0.10
N ARG A 34 -6.70 -6.51 1.06
CA ARG A 34 -5.27 -6.45 1.33
C ARG A 34 -4.93 -7.42 2.45
N THR A 35 -3.81 -8.13 2.30
CA THR A 35 -3.30 -9.04 3.33
C THR A 35 -1.85 -8.68 3.62
N ASN A 36 -1.49 -8.59 4.91
CA ASN A 36 -0.10 -8.37 5.30
C ASN A 36 0.69 -9.67 5.22
N HIS A 37 2.02 -9.54 5.14
CA HIS A 37 2.89 -10.70 5.18
C HIS A 37 2.88 -11.35 6.55
N MET A 38 3.24 -12.62 6.62
CA MET A 38 3.38 -13.33 7.89
C MET A 38 4.63 -12.87 8.63
N PHE A 39 5.68 -12.52 7.91
CA PHE A 39 6.97 -12.12 8.49
C PHE A 39 7.39 -10.75 7.97
N LEU A 40 8.10 -10.00 8.82
CA LEU A 40 8.69 -8.72 8.38
C LEU A 40 9.81 -9.00 7.39
N SER A 41 10.01 -8.06 6.48
CA SER A 41 11.10 -8.10 5.52
C SER A 41 11.78 -6.73 5.47
N THR A 42 12.94 -6.68 4.80
CA THR A 42 13.71 -5.44 4.74
C THR A 42 13.13 -4.43 3.77
N TYR A 43 12.22 -4.83 2.86
CA TYR A 43 11.76 -3.92 1.81
C TYR A 43 10.46 -3.18 2.17
N PHE A 44 9.92 -3.38 3.37
CA PHE A 44 8.74 -2.63 3.78
C PHE A 44 8.78 -2.35 5.28
N THR A 45 8.01 -1.33 5.67
CA THR A 45 7.75 -1.04 7.07
C THR A 45 6.54 -1.84 7.52
N GLY A 46 6.56 -2.36 8.74
CA GLY A 46 5.41 -3.10 9.27
C GLY A 46 4.13 -2.28 9.13
N GLY A 47 3.09 -2.90 8.62
CA GLY A 47 1.81 -2.25 8.36
C GLY A 47 1.71 -1.60 6.99
N ARG A 48 2.78 -1.59 6.20
CA ARG A 48 2.81 -0.91 4.90
C ARG A 48 2.94 -1.87 3.73
N ASP A 49 2.75 -3.15 3.94
CA ASP A 49 2.96 -4.19 2.94
C ASP A 49 1.63 -4.78 2.45
N ALA A 50 1.68 -5.43 1.31
CA ALA A 50 0.57 -6.21 0.79
C ALA A 50 1.13 -7.45 0.10
N THR A 51 0.63 -8.61 0.48
CA THR A 51 1.06 -9.87 -0.11
C THR A 51 -0.01 -10.41 -1.05
N VAL A 52 0.42 -11.10 -2.08
CA VAL A 52 -0.48 -11.77 -3.02
C VAL A 52 0.02 -13.20 -3.22
N ALA A 53 -0.90 -14.10 -3.50
CA ALA A 53 -0.58 -15.50 -3.78
C ALA A 53 -1.61 -16.05 -4.75
N TRP A 54 -1.15 -16.90 -5.68
CA TRP A 54 -2.03 -17.46 -6.68
C TRP A 54 -3.22 -18.17 -6.05
N GLY A 55 -4.42 -17.75 -6.46
CA GLY A 55 -5.64 -18.46 -6.08
C GLY A 55 -6.10 -18.26 -4.64
N SER A 56 -5.36 -17.56 -3.80
CA SER A 56 -5.73 -17.43 -2.40
C SER A 56 -5.68 -16.01 -1.86
N LEU A 57 -4.71 -15.20 -2.24
CA LEU A 57 -4.56 -13.84 -1.72
C LEU A 57 -4.46 -12.86 -2.86
N ASP A 58 -5.08 -11.71 -2.71
CA ASP A 58 -5.06 -10.69 -3.74
C ASP A 58 -4.97 -9.31 -3.10
N PHE A 59 -4.65 -8.32 -3.91
CA PHE A 59 -4.73 -6.93 -3.51
C PHE A 59 -5.68 -6.23 -4.46
N LYS A 60 -6.71 -5.61 -3.90
CA LYS A 60 -7.74 -4.93 -4.69
C LYS A 60 -7.99 -3.55 -4.13
N PHE A 61 -8.19 -2.60 -5.02
CA PHE A 61 -8.58 -1.26 -4.61
C PHE A 61 -9.59 -0.69 -5.59
N LYS A 62 -10.25 0.39 -5.19
CA LYS A 62 -11.29 1.01 -5.98
C LYS A 62 -10.94 2.45 -6.26
N ASN A 63 -11.12 2.88 -7.50
CA ASN A 63 -11.03 4.29 -7.84
C ASN A 63 -12.30 4.97 -7.35
N ASN A 64 -12.19 5.71 -6.25
CA ASN A 64 -13.32 6.43 -5.67
C ASN A 64 -13.39 7.87 -6.17
N ARG A 65 -12.64 8.20 -7.23
CA ARG A 65 -12.66 9.52 -7.84
C ARG A 65 -13.72 9.58 -8.94
N ASN A 66 -14.10 10.78 -9.30
CA ASN A 66 -15.09 10.99 -10.37
C ASN A 66 -14.45 11.08 -11.74
N TYR A 67 -13.20 10.64 -11.87
CA TYR A 67 -12.45 10.67 -13.11
C TYR A 67 -11.50 9.49 -13.17
N PRO A 68 -11.01 9.12 -14.35
CA PRO A 68 -10.07 8.00 -14.46
C PRO A 68 -8.74 8.33 -13.79
N ILE A 69 -8.06 7.27 -13.35
CA ILE A 69 -6.70 7.37 -12.86
C ILE A 69 -5.78 6.59 -13.81
N LYS A 70 -4.52 6.96 -13.82
CA LYS A 70 -3.49 6.27 -14.60
C LYS A 70 -2.46 5.69 -13.65
N ILE A 71 -2.17 4.40 -13.79
CA ILE A 71 -1.17 3.73 -12.98
C ILE A 71 0.05 3.47 -13.86
N VAL A 72 1.20 3.94 -13.41
CA VAL A 72 2.47 3.69 -14.08
C VAL A 72 3.37 2.93 -13.11
N ALA A 73 3.85 1.78 -13.54
CA ALA A 73 4.72 0.93 -12.73
C ALA A 73 5.95 0.58 -13.52
N GLY A 74 7.08 0.47 -12.84
CA GLY A 74 8.32 0.12 -13.50
C GLY A 74 9.37 -0.39 -12.54
N VAL A 75 10.46 -0.90 -13.12
CA VAL A 75 11.61 -1.35 -12.36
C VAL A 75 12.81 -0.53 -12.84
N GLU A 76 13.54 0.04 -11.89
CA GLU A 76 14.68 0.87 -12.21
C GLU A 76 15.73 0.67 -11.14
N ASN A 77 16.97 0.39 -11.54
CA ASN A 77 18.07 0.20 -10.60
C ASN A 77 17.79 -0.88 -9.56
N GLY A 78 17.06 -1.93 -9.95
CA GLY A 78 16.73 -3.01 -9.04
C GLY A 78 15.57 -2.72 -8.10
N GLY A 79 14.97 -1.56 -8.20
CA GLY A 79 13.84 -1.19 -7.36
C GLY A 79 12.54 -1.13 -8.16
N VAL A 80 11.43 -1.29 -7.46
CA VAL A 80 10.10 -1.20 -8.04
C VAL A 80 9.50 0.15 -7.67
N HIS A 81 8.91 0.83 -8.65
CA HIS A 81 8.17 2.06 -8.36
C HIS A 81 6.80 2.01 -9.01
N VAL A 82 5.85 2.64 -8.36
CA VAL A 82 4.47 2.76 -8.86
C VAL A 82 4.03 4.20 -8.63
N SER A 83 3.44 4.80 -9.66
CA SER A 83 2.87 6.14 -9.58
C SER A 83 1.42 6.09 -10.03
N ILE A 84 0.58 6.83 -9.32
CA ILE A 84 -0.83 6.95 -9.67
C ILE A 84 -1.09 8.41 -10.02
N TYR A 85 -1.57 8.65 -11.22
CA TYR A 85 -1.87 9.98 -11.72
C TYR A 85 -3.37 10.16 -11.87
N GLY A 86 -3.85 11.32 -11.51
CA GLY A 86 -5.23 11.69 -11.67
C GLY A 86 -5.37 13.19 -11.66
N LEU A 87 -6.60 13.66 -11.80
CA LEU A 87 -6.87 15.09 -11.77
C LEU A 87 -6.82 15.57 -10.33
N LYS A 88 -6.02 16.60 -10.07
CA LYS A 88 -5.97 17.21 -8.75
C LYS A 88 -7.07 18.26 -8.64
N THR A 89 -7.85 18.19 -7.57
CA THR A 89 -8.94 19.14 -7.34
C THR A 89 -8.68 19.94 -6.07
N PRO A 90 -9.34 21.09 -5.89
CA PRO A 90 -9.19 21.85 -4.65
C PRO A 90 -9.65 21.12 -3.40
N ASP A 91 -10.44 20.07 -3.56
CA ASP A 91 -10.95 19.29 -2.43
C ASP A 91 -10.01 18.13 -2.04
N ASP A 92 -8.90 17.96 -2.75
CA ASP A 92 -7.97 16.89 -2.44
C ASP A 92 -7.22 17.18 -1.16
N TYR A 93 -6.99 16.12 -0.38
CA TYR A 93 -6.23 16.20 0.86
C TYR A 93 -4.79 15.79 0.60
N GLN A 94 -3.89 16.35 1.40
CA GLN A 94 -2.55 15.78 1.53
C GLN A 94 -2.66 14.59 2.48
N VAL A 95 -2.01 13.50 2.14
CA VAL A 95 -2.11 12.25 2.91
C VAL A 95 -0.77 11.94 3.55
N GLU A 96 -0.79 11.64 4.85
CA GLU A 96 0.37 11.09 5.55
C GLU A 96 0.01 9.70 6.08
N ILE A 97 0.92 8.76 5.93
CA ILE A 97 0.74 7.39 6.40
C ILE A 97 1.85 7.10 7.41
N PHE A 98 1.47 6.60 8.57
CA PHE A 98 2.47 6.21 9.57
C PHE A 98 2.00 4.96 10.32
N SER A 99 2.99 4.20 10.82
CA SER A 99 2.72 2.97 11.55
C SER A 99 3.41 3.01 12.90
N ASN A 100 2.72 2.53 13.92
CA ASN A 100 3.25 2.44 15.27
C ASN A 100 3.33 0.98 15.69
N TYR A 101 4.47 0.60 16.28
CA TYR A 101 4.64 -0.74 16.84
C TYR A 101 4.03 -0.75 18.25
N ILE A 102 3.11 -1.69 18.50
CA ILE A 102 2.42 -1.75 19.77
C ILE A 102 2.78 -3.00 20.60
N GLY A 103 3.80 -3.76 20.18
CA GLY A 103 4.25 -4.94 20.89
C GLY A 103 3.76 -6.22 20.25
N SER A 104 4.39 -7.33 20.63
CA SER A 104 4.02 -8.67 20.15
C SER A 104 4.00 -8.78 18.62
N GLY A 105 4.88 -8.08 17.95
CA GLY A 105 4.95 -8.12 16.48
C GLY A 105 3.85 -7.39 15.77
N THR A 106 3.09 -6.55 16.45
CA THR A 106 1.89 -5.91 15.89
C THR A 106 2.14 -4.44 15.60
N TYR A 107 1.68 -4.00 14.43
CA TYR A 107 1.76 -2.61 14.00
C TYR A 107 0.36 -2.10 13.71
N GLN A 108 0.10 -0.87 14.11
CA GLN A 108 -1.12 -0.16 13.72
C GLN A 108 -0.75 0.95 12.76
N THR A 109 -1.42 1.00 11.62
CA THR A 109 -1.14 1.97 10.57
C THR A 109 -2.30 2.96 10.48
N TYR A 110 -1.94 4.23 10.37
CA TYR A 110 -2.89 5.33 10.38
C TYR A 110 -2.75 6.15 9.10
N LYS A 111 -3.88 6.69 8.66
CA LYS A 111 -3.94 7.65 7.57
C LYS A 111 -4.36 9.00 8.13
N LYS A 112 -3.53 10.01 7.94
CA LYS A 112 -3.82 11.38 8.35
C LYS A 112 -4.13 12.19 7.10
N LEU A 113 -5.25 12.88 7.11
CA LEU A 113 -5.64 13.77 6.02
C LEU A 113 -5.39 15.21 6.45
N ILE A 114 -4.74 15.97 5.58
CA ILE A 114 -4.35 17.35 5.84
C ILE A 114 -4.88 18.20 4.71
N LYS A 115 -5.48 19.34 5.07
CA LYS A 115 -5.94 20.31 4.10
C LYS A 115 -5.53 21.70 4.57
N ASP A 116 -4.90 22.46 3.67
CA ASP A 116 -4.42 23.82 3.97
C ASP A 116 -3.51 23.86 5.20
N GLY A 117 -2.67 22.84 5.36
CA GLY A 117 -1.73 22.77 6.46
C GLY A 117 -2.31 22.32 7.79
N GLN A 118 -3.59 21.96 7.82
CA GLN A 118 -4.25 21.55 9.06
C GLN A 118 -4.74 20.12 8.96
N GLU A 119 -4.54 19.38 10.05
CA GLU A 119 -5.04 18.01 10.14
C GLU A 119 -6.57 18.04 10.18
N VAL A 120 -7.19 17.28 9.26
CA VAL A 120 -8.63 17.14 9.19
C VAL A 120 -9.08 15.89 9.92
N SER A 121 -8.37 14.79 9.73
CA SER A 121 -8.71 13.53 10.38
C SER A 121 -7.49 12.61 10.43
N THR A 122 -7.52 11.69 11.39
CA THR A 122 -6.54 10.60 11.48
C THR A 122 -7.35 9.35 11.77
N GLU A 123 -7.20 8.33 10.93
CA GLU A 123 -7.93 7.09 11.12
C GLU A 123 -7.01 5.88 11.10
N LEU A 124 -7.37 4.88 11.90
CA LEU A 124 -6.68 3.61 11.90
C LEU A 124 -7.14 2.83 10.68
N ILE A 125 -6.21 2.47 9.79
CA ILE A 125 -6.56 1.76 8.57
C ILE A 125 -6.20 0.28 8.61
N SER A 126 -5.28 -0.12 9.49
CA SER A 126 -4.96 -1.55 9.62
C SER A 126 -4.27 -1.84 10.95
N THR A 127 -4.42 -3.09 11.39
CA THR A 127 -3.67 -3.64 12.52
C THR A 127 -3.10 -4.95 12.03
N ASP A 128 -1.78 -5.05 11.98
CA ASP A 128 -1.09 -6.16 11.34
C ASP A 128 -0.09 -6.80 12.29
N THR A 129 -0.15 -8.11 12.40
CA THR A 129 0.77 -8.88 13.25
C THR A 129 1.72 -9.69 12.39
N TYR A 130 2.99 -9.67 12.75
CA TYR A 130 4.04 -10.40 12.06
C TYR A 130 4.71 -11.35 13.04
N HIS A 131 5.15 -12.51 12.55
CA HIS A 131 5.65 -13.58 13.39
C HIS A 131 7.18 -13.59 13.50
N GLY A 132 7.82 -12.55 13.07
CA GLY A 132 9.27 -12.41 13.11
C GLY A 132 9.77 -11.74 11.86
N ARG A 133 11.06 -11.85 11.63
CA ARG A 133 11.68 -11.24 10.46
C ARG A 133 12.20 -12.34 9.54
N HIS A 134 12.01 -12.09 8.29
CA HIS A 134 12.35 -13.10 7.27
C HIS A 134 13.67 -12.82 6.59
#